data_a47256d792e0e17f25286938a37aa69c
#
_entry.id   a47256d792e0e17f25286938a37aa69c
#
_cell.length_a   1.000
_cell.length_b   1.000
_cell.length_c   1.000
_cell.angle_alpha   90.00
_cell.angle_beta   90.00
_cell.angle_gamma   90.00
#
_symmetry.space_group_name_H-M   'P 1'
#
loop_
_entity.id
_entity.type
_entity.pdbx_description
1 polymer ?
#
loop_
_entity_poly.entity_id
_entity_poly.type
_entity_poly.pdbx_seq_one_letter_code
_entity_poly.pdbx_strand_id
1 'polypeptide(L)'
;MPPPRRKNNGPIVALVLFGTVLLGVGTIGIIAATRSDRVSDAGYAGYSSASPTYTYSATTTTTTDTTAPSATTASKSTSTTPSKPPGPQAVYKLGDHPLFRGDLGTFDVNGCALPKMDYSPAGEDRFLQAALPCIEAMWKPVFQRTELPYQPVELQVFTGTTQTPCGSRQNNATAMYCRGVIYWPGGFYANEAGMPPHPGKYLGQLGHEYGHHIQWLSGMLKAADNAQYDAGGWDTRTGLELNRRKELQATCFGGMTLAPLSHGAIPLDVVNEGLSDASNRGDGSRTPDHGSTENNGRWVMHGHKTNRTNACNTWMANAADVA
;
A
#
# COMPACT_ATOMS: atom_id res chain seq x y z
N MET A 1 42.93 9.60 -64.11
CA MET A 1 43.39 9.79 -62.72
C MET A 1 42.38 9.10 -61.80
N PRO A 2 42.78 8.11 -61.00
CA PRO A 2 41.88 7.46 -60.05
C PRO A 2 41.66 8.36 -58.81
N PRO A 3 40.49 8.34 -58.14
CA PRO A 3 40.23 9.16 -56.98
C PRO A 3 41.00 8.67 -55.73
N PRO A 4 41.29 9.56 -54.77
CA PRO A 4 42.08 9.22 -53.60
C PRO A 4 41.36 8.28 -52.64
N ARG A 5 42.08 7.27 -52.12
CA ARG A 5 41.60 6.33 -51.10
C ARG A 5 41.33 7.04 -49.76
N ARG A 6 40.10 6.94 -49.26
CA ARG A 6 39.72 7.34 -47.88
C ARG A 6 40.42 6.41 -46.90
N LYS A 7 41.18 6.96 -45.95
CA LYS A 7 41.72 6.23 -44.81
C LYS A 7 40.59 5.93 -43.81
N ASN A 8 40.33 4.67 -43.55
CA ASN A 8 39.40 4.23 -42.51
C ASN A 8 40.04 4.35 -41.12
N ASN A 9 39.62 5.32 -40.34
CA ASN A 9 40.01 5.47 -38.91
C ASN A 9 39.05 4.72 -37.94
N GLY A 10 38.24 3.80 -38.44
CA GLY A 10 37.19 3.13 -37.71
C GLY A 10 37.62 2.27 -36.47
N PRO A 11 38.73 1.49 -36.53
CA PRO A 11 39.07 0.64 -35.39
C PRO A 11 39.63 1.39 -34.19
N ILE A 12 40.28 2.54 -34.37
CA ILE A 12 40.89 3.31 -33.26
C ILE A 12 39.84 4.06 -32.44
N VAL A 13 38.78 4.58 -33.07
CA VAL A 13 37.68 5.26 -32.38
C VAL A 13 36.86 4.28 -31.55
N ALA A 14 36.62 3.07 -32.07
CA ALA A 14 35.91 2.01 -31.33
C ALA A 14 36.67 1.54 -30.06
N LEU A 15 38.00 1.44 -30.12
CA LEU A 15 38.83 1.03 -28.97
C LEU A 15 38.87 2.08 -27.88
N VAL A 16 38.89 3.38 -28.21
CA VAL A 16 38.88 4.46 -27.23
C VAL A 16 37.52 4.57 -26.53
N LEU A 17 36.41 4.41 -27.26
CA LEU A 17 35.07 4.43 -26.66
C LEU A 17 34.81 3.22 -25.74
N PHE A 18 35.34 2.03 -26.10
CA PHE A 18 35.20 0.84 -25.28
C PHE A 18 36.03 0.94 -23.98
N GLY A 19 37.23 1.54 -24.06
CA GLY A 19 38.08 1.77 -22.89
C GLY A 19 37.50 2.76 -21.88
N THR A 20 36.83 3.82 -22.34
CA THR A 20 36.19 4.82 -21.46
C THR A 20 34.94 4.29 -20.78
N VAL A 21 34.17 3.42 -21.43
CA VAL A 21 32.99 2.78 -20.83
C VAL A 21 33.42 1.79 -19.75
N LEU A 22 34.47 0.98 -19.99
CA LEU A 22 34.96 0.03 -18.98
C LEU A 22 35.56 0.72 -17.74
N LEU A 23 36.23 1.84 -17.91
CA LEU A 23 36.76 2.63 -16.79
C LEU A 23 35.64 3.34 -16.02
N GLY A 24 34.58 3.80 -16.70
CA GLY A 24 33.42 4.42 -16.08
C GLY A 24 32.62 3.44 -15.23
N VAL A 25 32.38 2.23 -15.70
CA VAL A 25 31.66 1.18 -14.97
C VAL A 25 32.47 0.68 -13.76
N GLY A 26 33.80 0.54 -13.91
CA GLY A 26 34.68 0.11 -12.81
C GLY A 26 34.70 1.10 -11.65
N THR A 27 34.70 2.41 -11.92
CA THR A 27 34.71 3.44 -10.87
C THR A 27 33.38 3.60 -10.17
N ILE A 28 32.24 3.43 -10.86
CA ILE A 28 30.91 3.43 -10.25
C ILE A 28 30.74 2.20 -9.35
N GLY A 29 31.17 1.03 -9.79
CA GLY A 29 31.13 -0.19 -8.99
C GLY A 29 31.94 -0.12 -7.70
N ILE A 30 33.12 0.49 -7.72
CA ILE A 30 33.97 0.66 -6.52
C ILE A 30 33.39 1.68 -5.54
N ILE A 31 32.75 2.77 -6.03
CA ILE A 31 32.09 3.75 -5.16
C ILE A 31 30.82 3.16 -4.52
N ALA A 32 30.10 2.30 -5.21
CA ALA A 32 28.94 1.60 -4.66
C ALA A 32 29.35 0.57 -3.59
N ALA A 33 30.43 -0.20 -3.81
CA ALA A 33 30.92 -1.19 -2.86
C ALA A 33 31.48 -0.57 -1.56
N THR A 34 32.11 0.61 -1.64
CA THR A 34 32.67 1.28 -0.45
C THR A 34 31.64 2.05 0.38
N ARG A 35 30.42 2.27 -0.13
CA ARG A 35 29.32 2.88 0.61
C ARG A 35 28.36 1.89 1.27
N SER A 36 28.47 0.61 0.94
CA SER A 36 27.59 -0.44 1.50
C SER A 36 27.90 -0.80 2.96
N ASP A 37 29.12 -0.53 3.45
CA ASP A 37 29.57 -1.02 4.76
C ASP A 37 29.23 -0.10 5.96
N ARG A 38 28.45 0.96 5.79
CA ARG A 38 28.11 1.87 6.89
C ARG A 38 26.62 1.92 7.27
N VAL A 39 25.81 1.01 6.79
CA VAL A 39 24.35 0.99 7.10
C VAL A 39 23.98 -0.15 8.06
N SER A 40 24.93 -0.98 8.47
CA SER A 40 24.66 -2.22 9.22
C SER A 40 24.45 -2.06 10.72
N ASP A 41 24.51 -0.86 11.30
CA ASP A 41 24.53 -0.71 12.77
C ASP A 41 23.53 0.32 13.34
N ALA A 42 22.42 0.56 12.67
CA ALA A 42 21.25 1.10 13.36
C ALA A 42 20.35 -0.08 13.71
N GLY A 43 20.73 -0.85 14.74
CA GLY A 43 19.88 -1.85 15.33
C GLY A 43 18.54 -1.21 15.64
N TYR A 44 17.51 -1.77 15.06
CA TYR A 44 16.13 -1.53 15.44
C TYR A 44 15.98 -2.12 16.85
N ALA A 45 16.44 -1.35 17.86
CA ALA A 45 16.16 -1.64 19.26
C ALA A 45 14.63 -1.59 19.38
N GLY A 46 14.07 -2.76 19.65
CA GLY A 46 12.66 -3.09 19.60
C GLY A 46 11.74 -1.93 19.94
N TYR A 47 10.73 -1.77 19.10
CA TYR A 47 9.52 -1.07 19.48
C TYR A 47 8.96 -1.80 20.72
N SER A 48 9.40 -1.38 21.91
CA SER A 48 8.81 -1.79 23.17
C SER A 48 7.40 -1.24 23.14
N SER A 49 6.42 -2.12 23.13
CA SER A 49 5.00 -1.84 23.27
C SER A 49 4.73 -1.16 24.63
N ALA A 50 5.10 0.10 24.77
CA ALA A 50 4.53 0.94 25.79
C ALA A 50 3.22 1.47 25.23
N SER A 51 2.12 0.78 25.55
CA SER A 51 0.77 1.33 25.34
C SER A 51 0.71 2.68 26.05
N PRO A 52 0.45 3.79 25.35
CA PRO A 52 0.08 5.02 26.05
C PRO A 52 -1.27 4.79 26.68
N THR A 53 -1.27 4.69 28.02
CA THR A 53 -2.49 4.72 28.81
C THR A 53 -3.03 6.14 28.72
N TYR A 54 -3.99 6.38 27.84
CA TYR A 54 -4.73 7.64 27.85
C TYR A 54 -5.63 7.64 29.07
N THR A 55 -5.17 8.30 30.15
CA THR A 55 -6.00 8.64 31.29
C THR A 55 -6.89 9.80 30.85
N TYR A 56 -8.16 9.52 30.64
CA TYR A 56 -9.16 10.56 30.44
C TYR A 56 -9.40 11.23 31.79
N SER A 57 -8.79 12.39 32.03
CA SER A 57 -9.11 13.24 33.19
C SER A 57 -10.44 13.93 32.93
N ALA A 58 -11.49 13.40 33.50
CA ALA A 58 -12.75 14.10 33.62
C ALA A 58 -12.56 15.28 34.57
N THR A 59 -12.55 16.50 34.05
CA THR A 59 -12.59 17.72 34.88
C THR A 59 -13.98 17.85 35.46
N THR A 60 -14.13 17.49 36.71
CA THR A 60 -15.35 17.72 37.51
C THR A 60 -15.29 19.15 37.99
N THR A 61 -16.11 20.01 37.45
CA THR A 61 -16.34 21.35 37.98
C THR A 61 -17.22 21.24 39.24
N THR A 62 -16.62 21.42 40.39
CA THR A 62 -17.33 21.47 41.66
C THR A 62 -17.93 22.87 41.86
N THR A 63 -19.23 22.99 41.74
CA THR A 63 -19.97 24.14 42.29
C THR A 63 -20.46 23.76 43.68
N THR A 64 -19.91 24.43 44.68
CA THR A 64 -20.37 24.41 46.05
C THR A 64 -21.63 25.26 46.15
N ASP A 65 -22.75 24.67 46.56
CA ASP A 65 -23.80 25.46 47.22
C ASP A 65 -24.39 24.65 48.37
N THR A 66 -24.46 25.30 49.50
CA THR A 66 -24.82 24.81 50.84
C THR A 66 -26.32 24.97 51.00
N THR A 67 -27.05 23.92 51.35
CA THR A 67 -28.12 23.87 52.38
C THR A 67 -28.80 22.50 52.41
N ALA A 68 -28.75 21.84 53.56
CA ALA A 68 -29.64 20.74 53.92
C ALA A 68 -30.88 21.33 54.66
N PRO A 69 -32.01 20.63 54.96
CA PRO A 69 -32.06 19.19 55.24
C PRO A 69 -33.33 18.43 54.73
N SER A 70 -33.31 17.12 55.02
CA SER A 70 -34.43 16.19 55.31
C SER A 70 -35.00 15.34 54.19
N ALA A 71 -34.60 14.07 54.30
CA ALA A 71 -35.36 12.81 54.25
C ALA A 71 -36.53 12.65 53.26
N THR A 72 -36.35 11.77 52.31
CA THR A 72 -37.26 10.63 52.11
C THR A 72 -36.59 9.59 51.19
N THR A 73 -36.45 8.37 51.70
CA THR A 73 -35.94 7.19 51.03
C THR A 73 -36.85 6.80 49.84
N ALA A 74 -36.40 6.96 48.61
CA ALA A 74 -36.95 6.27 47.46
C ALA A 74 -35.80 5.58 46.74
N SER A 75 -35.66 4.31 46.94
CA SER A 75 -34.73 3.43 46.24
C SER A 75 -35.12 3.38 44.76
N LYS A 76 -34.45 4.20 43.94
CA LYS A 76 -34.60 4.18 42.48
C LYS A 76 -33.73 3.05 41.98
N SER A 77 -34.36 1.89 41.75
CA SER A 77 -33.73 0.79 41.01
C SER A 77 -33.32 1.29 39.64
N THR A 78 -32.04 1.57 39.48
CA THR A 78 -31.45 1.87 38.16
C THR A 78 -31.36 0.54 37.43
N SER A 79 -32.32 0.28 36.55
CA SER A 79 -32.25 -0.81 35.60
C SER A 79 -31.08 -0.47 34.64
N THR A 80 -29.90 -1.02 34.90
CA THR A 80 -28.79 -1.05 33.95
C THR A 80 -29.15 -2.04 32.87
N THR A 81 -29.73 -1.53 31.79
CA THR A 81 -29.82 -2.30 30.54
C THR A 81 -28.39 -2.71 30.16
N PRO A 82 -28.08 -4.00 29.93
CA PRO A 82 -26.76 -4.43 29.51
C PRO A 82 -26.43 -3.71 28.20
N SER A 83 -25.40 -2.91 28.18
CA SER A 83 -24.93 -2.31 26.94
C SER A 83 -24.47 -3.45 26.02
N LYS A 84 -24.97 -3.47 24.78
CA LYS A 84 -24.53 -4.41 23.75
C LYS A 84 -22.99 -4.32 23.67
N PRO A 85 -22.27 -5.47 23.65
CA PRO A 85 -20.82 -5.46 23.46
C PRO A 85 -20.44 -4.60 22.25
N PRO A 86 -19.35 -3.81 22.32
CA PRO A 86 -18.88 -3.06 21.18
C PRO A 86 -18.60 -4.03 20.02
N GLY A 87 -19.04 -3.65 18.80
CA GLY A 87 -18.75 -4.42 17.59
C GLY A 87 -17.25 -4.45 17.28
N PRO A 88 -16.84 -5.10 16.17
CA PRO A 88 -15.46 -5.13 15.72
C PRO A 88 -14.82 -3.74 15.69
N GLN A 89 -13.60 -3.63 16.20
CA GLN A 89 -12.86 -2.35 16.28
C GLN A 89 -11.53 -2.45 15.52
N ALA A 90 -11.11 -1.35 14.92
CA ALA A 90 -9.77 -1.23 14.31
C ALA A 90 -8.67 -1.35 15.38
N VAL A 91 -7.57 -2.00 15.04
CA VAL A 91 -6.43 -2.23 15.92
C VAL A 91 -5.25 -1.40 15.45
N TYR A 92 -4.85 -0.40 16.24
CA TYR A 92 -3.77 0.53 15.89
C TYR A 92 -2.39 -0.05 16.23
N LYS A 93 -2.00 -1.10 15.49
CA LYS A 93 -0.73 -1.81 15.62
C LYS A 93 -0.11 -2.04 14.26
N LEU A 94 1.19 -2.33 14.23
CA LEU A 94 1.96 -2.61 13.02
C LEU A 94 2.35 -4.11 12.97
N GLY A 95 3.60 -4.45 13.30
CA GLY A 95 4.13 -5.81 13.13
C GLY A 95 3.45 -6.90 13.96
N ASP A 96 2.87 -6.57 15.10
CA ASP A 96 2.12 -7.46 15.99
C ASP A 96 0.59 -7.42 15.79
N HIS A 97 0.13 -6.90 14.64
CA HIS A 97 -1.28 -6.75 14.32
C HIS A 97 -1.99 -8.10 14.23
N PRO A 98 -3.26 -8.23 14.73
CA PRO A 98 -4.04 -9.47 14.66
C PRO A 98 -4.19 -10.04 13.25
N LEU A 99 -4.22 -9.21 12.22
CA LEU A 99 -4.30 -9.63 10.83
C LEU A 99 -3.14 -10.55 10.41
N PHE A 100 -1.99 -10.50 11.11
CA PHE A 100 -0.83 -11.36 10.84
C PHE A 100 -0.81 -12.63 11.68
N ARG A 101 -1.82 -12.86 12.52
CA ARG A 101 -1.92 -14.07 13.32
C ARG A 101 -2.62 -15.18 12.55
N GLY A 102 -2.06 -16.36 12.63
CA GLY A 102 -2.63 -17.54 11.97
C GLY A 102 -2.37 -17.57 10.46
N ASP A 103 -3.07 -18.48 9.79
CA ASP A 103 -2.92 -18.79 8.37
C ASP A 103 -4.12 -18.24 7.58
N LEU A 104 -4.17 -16.91 7.47
CA LEU A 104 -5.26 -16.18 6.82
C LEU A 104 -4.86 -15.82 5.38
N GLY A 105 -5.70 -16.18 4.43
CA GLY A 105 -5.58 -15.79 3.03
C GLY A 105 -6.90 -15.28 2.48
N THR A 106 -6.83 -14.65 1.32
CA THR A 106 -8.02 -14.27 0.54
C THR A 106 -8.70 -15.50 -0.01
N PHE A 107 -9.99 -15.41 -0.21
CA PHE A 107 -10.84 -16.53 -0.62
C PHE A 107 -11.04 -16.54 -2.13
N ASP A 108 -11.13 -17.73 -2.71
CA ASP A 108 -11.51 -17.87 -4.10
C ASP A 108 -12.93 -17.34 -4.35
N VAL A 109 -13.13 -16.79 -5.53
CA VAL A 109 -14.44 -16.30 -6.01
C VAL A 109 -14.83 -17.06 -7.27
N ASN A 110 -16.11 -17.39 -7.38
CA ASN A 110 -16.65 -18.11 -8.54
C ASN A 110 -17.00 -17.13 -9.66
N GLY A 111 -16.01 -16.81 -10.48
CA GLY A 111 -16.19 -15.91 -11.61
C GLY A 111 -16.29 -14.44 -11.21
N CYS A 112 -15.67 -13.60 -12.00
CA CYS A 112 -15.79 -12.15 -11.94
C CYS A 112 -16.28 -11.67 -13.31
N ALA A 113 -17.49 -11.15 -13.37
CA ALA A 113 -18.09 -10.68 -14.62
C ALA A 113 -17.52 -9.30 -14.99
N LEU A 114 -16.28 -9.29 -15.47
CA LEU A 114 -15.64 -8.05 -15.93
C LEU A 114 -16.12 -7.70 -17.34
N PRO A 115 -16.53 -6.45 -17.60
CA PRO A 115 -16.82 -5.99 -18.96
C PRO A 115 -15.53 -5.97 -19.79
N LYS A 116 -15.69 -6.01 -21.12
CA LYS A 116 -14.56 -5.74 -22.00
C LYS A 116 -13.98 -4.37 -21.67
N MET A 117 -12.66 -4.30 -21.50
CA MET A 117 -11.97 -3.06 -21.19
C MET A 117 -12.12 -2.04 -22.31
N ASP A 118 -12.54 -0.86 -21.96
CA ASP A 118 -12.54 0.37 -22.75
C ASP A 118 -11.71 1.39 -21.98
N TYR A 119 -10.65 1.87 -22.59
CA TYR A 119 -9.65 2.75 -21.95
C TYR A 119 -10.06 4.22 -21.89
N SER A 120 -11.31 4.54 -22.19
CA SER A 120 -11.87 5.85 -21.86
C SER A 120 -12.14 5.96 -20.35
N PRO A 121 -12.16 7.16 -19.75
CA PRO A 121 -12.48 7.31 -18.33
C PRO A 121 -13.78 6.64 -17.90
N ALA A 122 -14.81 6.70 -18.75
CA ALA A 122 -16.10 6.01 -18.48
C ALA A 122 -15.98 4.47 -18.61
N GLY A 123 -15.10 3.97 -19.48
CA GLY A 123 -14.84 2.54 -19.62
C GLY A 123 -14.01 2.02 -18.45
N GLU A 124 -13.00 2.78 -18.01
CA GLU A 124 -12.22 2.50 -16.79
C GLU A 124 -13.16 2.40 -15.57
N ASP A 125 -14.07 3.36 -15.40
CA ASP A 125 -15.05 3.35 -14.31
C ASP A 125 -15.89 2.07 -14.32
N ARG A 126 -16.50 1.73 -15.46
CA ARG A 126 -17.31 0.50 -15.59
C ARG A 126 -16.51 -0.76 -15.24
N PHE A 127 -15.26 -0.85 -15.70
CA PHE A 127 -14.41 -2.01 -15.47
C PHE A 127 -14.04 -2.15 -13.99
N LEU A 128 -13.60 -1.07 -13.38
CA LEU A 128 -13.16 -1.04 -11.99
C LEU A 128 -14.34 -1.26 -11.02
N GLN A 129 -15.51 -0.63 -11.28
CA GLN A 129 -16.74 -0.87 -10.50
C GLN A 129 -17.20 -2.33 -10.57
N ALA A 130 -16.99 -3.02 -11.70
CA ALA A 130 -17.29 -4.44 -11.83
C ALA A 130 -16.26 -5.33 -11.10
N ALA A 131 -15.01 -4.90 -10.96
CA ALA A 131 -13.95 -5.65 -10.28
C ALA A 131 -14.08 -5.58 -8.76
N LEU A 132 -14.55 -4.46 -8.20
CA LEU A 132 -14.61 -4.24 -6.75
C LEU A 132 -15.40 -5.31 -6.00
N PRO A 133 -16.62 -5.71 -6.40
CA PRO A 133 -17.36 -6.75 -5.69
C PRO A 133 -16.61 -8.10 -5.61
N CYS A 134 -15.82 -8.42 -6.63
CA CYS A 134 -14.96 -9.61 -6.60
C CYS A 134 -13.89 -9.49 -5.52
N ILE A 135 -13.20 -8.35 -5.48
CA ILE A 135 -12.14 -8.08 -4.49
C ILE A 135 -12.73 -8.08 -3.06
N GLU A 136 -13.88 -7.47 -2.89
CA GLU A 136 -14.57 -7.44 -1.59
C GLU A 136 -14.98 -8.84 -1.13
N ALA A 137 -15.47 -9.69 -2.04
CA ALA A 137 -15.81 -11.07 -1.74
C ALA A 137 -14.60 -11.89 -1.26
N MET A 138 -13.40 -11.59 -1.78
CA MET A 138 -12.14 -12.24 -1.36
C MET A 138 -11.70 -11.83 0.05
N TRP A 139 -11.82 -10.54 0.37
CA TRP A 139 -11.24 -9.97 1.59
C TRP A 139 -12.20 -9.94 2.79
N LYS A 140 -13.51 -9.76 2.56
CA LYS A 140 -14.51 -9.70 3.63
C LYS A 140 -14.42 -10.87 4.62
N PRO A 141 -14.26 -12.15 4.18
CA PRO A 141 -14.12 -13.27 5.11
C PRO A 141 -12.85 -13.20 5.97
N VAL A 142 -11.76 -12.58 5.49
CA VAL A 142 -10.54 -12.38 6.27
C VAL A 142 -10.81 -11.47 7.45
N PHE A 143 -11.51 -10.35 7.22
CA PHE A 143 -11.91 -9.42 8.27
C PHE A 143 -12.90 -10.05 9.28
N GLN A 144 -13.82 -10.86 8.80
CA GLN A 144 -14.75 -11.58 9.67
C GLN A 144 -14.04 -12.56 10.60
N ARG A 145 -13.03 -13.29 10.10
CA ARG A 145 -12.24 -14.25 10.90
C ARG A 145 -11.30 -13.57 11.90
N THR A 146 -10.93 -12.34 11.67
CA THR A 146 -10.08 -11.56 12.57
C THR A 146 -10.86 -10.64 13.50
N GLU A 147 -12.19 -10.66 13.42
CA GLU A 147 -13.08 -9.78 14.18
C GLU A 147 -12.74 -8.27 13.98
N LEU A 148 -12.19 -7.93 12.81
CA LEU A 148 -11.90 -6.56 12.41
C LEU A 148 -13.10 -5.92 11.71
N PRO A 149 -13.26 -4.59 11.79
CA PRO A 149 -14.33 -3.89 11.10
C PRO A 149 -14.18 -4.01 9.60
N TYR A 150 -15.29 -4.21 8.90
CA TYR A 150 -15.31 -4.26 7.44
C TYR A 150 -16.40 -3.35 6.88
N GLN A 151 -16.03 -2.58 5.87
CA GLN A 151 -16.96 -1.85 5.01
C GLN A 151 -16.43 -1.88 3.56
N PRO A 152 -17.31 -1.83 2.55
CA PRO A 152 -16.90 -1.71 1.15
C PRO A 152 -16.10 -0.42 0.91
N VAL A 153 -15.20 -0.47 -0.09
CA VAL A 153 -14.51 0.73 -0.57
C VAL A 153 -15.39 1.46 -1.60
N GLU A 154 -15.34 2.78 -1.61
CA GLU A 154 -15.89 3.57 -2.70
C GLU A 154 -14.83 3.79 -3.78
N LEU A 155 -15.26 3.91 -5.05
CA LEU A 155 -14.41 4.27 -6.18
C LEU A 155 -14.96 5.52 -6.86
N GLN A 156 -14.11 6.50 -7.05
CA GLN A 156 -14.41 7.71 -7.80
C GLN A 156 -13.42 7.89 -8.94
N VAL A 157 -13.87 7.67 -10.17
CA VAL A 157 -13.09 8.01 -11.37
C VAL A 157 -13.30 9.51 -11.66
N PHE A 158 -12.22 10.24 -11.85
CA PHE A 158 -12.25 11.69 -12.09
C PHE A 158 -11.35 12.10 -13.25
N THR A 159 -11.69 13.21 -13.89
CA THR A 159 -10.87 13.89 -14.90
C THR A 159 -10.59 15.32 -14.45
N GLY A 160 -9.43 15.88 -14.86
CA GLY A 160 -9.02 17.21 -14.40
C GLY A 160 -8.59 17.20 -12.94
N THR A 161 -9.19 18.07 -12.12
CA THR A 161 -8.86 18.22 -10.70
C THR A 161 -10.05 17.84 -9.84
N THR A 162 -9.81 17.05 -8.78
CA THR A 162 -10.81 16.73 -7.75
C THR A 162 -10.32 17.14 -6.37
N GLN A 163 -11.25 17.44 -5.45
CA GLN A 163 -10.96 17.68 -4.04
C GLN A 163 -11.22 16.41 -3.25
N THR A 164 -10.27 16.03 -2.41
CA THR A 164 -10.39 14.86 -1.53
C THR A 164 -10.14 15.25 -0.09
N PRO A 165 -10.54 14.45 0.90
CA PRO A 165 -10.17 14.68 2.29
C PRO A 165 -8.66 14.67 2.56
N CYS A 166 -7.86 14.13 1.63
CA CYS A 166 -6.40 14.06 1.69
C CYS A 166 -5.70 15.14 0.84
N GLY A 167 -6.45 16.11 0.33
CA GLY A 167 -5.95 17.23 -0.49
C GLY A 167 -6.45 17.21 -1.93
N SER A 168 -6.07 18.23 -2.70
CA SER A 168 -6.40 18.33 -4.11
C SER A 168 -5.62 17.32 -4.94
N ARG A 169 -6.27 16.68 -5.91
CA ARG A 169 -5.66 15.68 -6.80
C ARG A 169 -5.94 16.02 -8.25
N GLN A 170 -4.91 15.90 -9.09
CA GLN A 170 -5.01 16.06 -10.54
C GLN A 170 -4.91 14.69 -11.22
N ASN A 171 -5.56 14.52 -12.38
CA ASN A 171 -5.55 13.26 -13.12
C ASN A 171 -4.26 13.00 -13.93
N ASN A 172 -3.19 13.72 -13.65
CA ASN A 172 -1.84 13.51 -14.19
C ASN A 172 -0.91 12.72 -13.24
N ALA A 173 -1.47 12.09 -12.22
CA ALA A 173 -0.77 11.27 -11.25
C ALA A 173 -1.52 9.93 -11.07
N THR A 174 -0.89 8.95 -10.40
CA THR A 174 -1.47 7.63 -10.11
C THR A 174 -2.73 7.73 -9.26
N ALA A 175 -3.50 6.66 -9.17
CA ALA A 175 -4.62 6.52 -8.23
C ALA A 175 -4.17 6.81 -6.79
N MET A 176 -5.13 7.07 -5.92
CA MET A 176 -4.87 7.35 -4.51
C MET A 176 -6.02 6.85 -3.65
N TYR A 177 -5.71 6.09 -2.63
CA TYR A 177 -6.66 5.77 -1.57
C TYR A 177 -6.74 6.90 -0.53
N CYS A 178 -7.94 7.28 -0.13
CA CYS A 178 -8.17 8.25 0.93
C CYS A 178 -9.45 7.96 1.70
N ARG A 179 -9.33 7.55 2.95
CA ARG A 179 -10.43 7.42 3.94
C ARG A 179 -11.67 6.69 3.43
N GLY A 180 -11.50 5.52 2.83
CA GLY A 180 -12.59 4.67 2.33
C GLY A 180 -12.90 4.87 0.85
N VAL A 181 -12.22 5.77 0.15
CA VAL A 181 -12.43 6.06 -1.26
C VAL A 181 -11.14 5.87 -2.05
N ILE A 182 -11.21 5.15 -3.16
CA ILE A 182 -10.17 5.11 -4.18
C ILE A 182 -10.48 6.20 -5.21
N TYR A 183 -9.60 7.18 -5.32
CA TYR A 183 -9.66 8.23 -6.34
C TYR A 183 -8.84 7.81 -7.56
N TRP A 184 -9.53 7.54 -8.66
CA TRP A 184 -8.93 7.02 -9.88
C TRP A 184 -8.82 8.09 -10.96
N PRO A 185 -7.60 8.41 -11.44
CA PRO A 185 -7.39 9.44 -12.47
C PRO A 185 -7.72 8.89 -13.85
N GLY A 186 -8.95 9.15 -14.33
CA GLY A 186 -9.43 8.65 -15.61
C GLY A 186 -8.53 9.04 -16.79
N GLY A 187 -8.12 8.04 -17.56
CA GLY A 187 -7.22 8.17 -18.70
C GLY A 187 -5.72 8.20 -18.36
N PHE A 188 -5.31 8.27 -17.10
CA PHE A 188 -3.89 8.29 -16.72
C PHE A 188 -3.18 7.01 -17.17
N TYR A 189 -3.68 5.86 -16.75
CA TYR A 189 -3.05 4.56 -17.04
C TYR A 189 -3.16 4.15 -18.52
N ALA A 190 -4.13 4.68 -19.24
CA ALA A 190 -4.26 4.50 -20.68
C ALA A 190 -3.16 5.23 -21.47
N ASN A 191 -2.64 6.34 -20.91
CA ASN A 191 -1.68 7.23 -21.58
C ASN A 191 -0.31 7.23 -20.88
N GLU A 192 -0.05 6.29 -19.97
CA GLU A 192 1.21 6.21 -19.22
C GLU A 192 2.37 5.85 -20.13
N ALA A 193 3.36 6.74 -20.21
CA ALA A 193 4.49 6.62 -21.13
C ALA A 193 5.31 5.34 -20.88
N GLY A 194 5.55 4.57 -21.95
CA GLY A 194 6.34 3.33 -21.90
C GLY A 194 5.62 2.14 -21.27
N MET A 195 4.37 2.30 -20.85
CA MET A 195 3.55 1.26 -20.21
C MET A 195 2.18 1.16 -20.90
N PRO A 196 2.07 0.39 -22.01
CA PRO A 196 0.83 0.33 -22.79
C PRO A 196 -0.34 -0.17 -21.92
N PRO A 197 -1.57 0.28 -22.22
CA PRO A 197 -2.74 -0.12 -21.46
C PRO A 197 -3.12 -1.58 -21.76
N HIS A 198 -3.45 -2.33 -20.71
CA HIS A 198 -4.03 -3.66 -20.75
C HIS A 198 -4.89 -3.88 -19.50
N PRO A 199 -5.91 -4.78 -19.52
CA PRO A 199 -6.86 -4.94 -18.41
C PRO A 199 -6.19 -5.27 -17.07
N GLY A 200 -5.15 -6.09 -17.10
CA GLY A 200 -4.40 -6.50 -15.91
C GLY A 200 -3.76 -5.35 -15.17
N LYS A 201 -3.24 -4.31 -15.87
CA LYS A 201 -2.69 -3.10 -15.24
C LYS A 201 -3.71 -2.46 -14.28
N TYR A 202 -4.96 -2.36 -14.71
CA TYR A 202 -6.03 -1.77 -13.88
C TYR A 202 -6.33 -2.62 -12.66
N LEU A 203 -6.32 -3.95 -12.78
CA LEU A 203 -6.51 -4.85 -11.64
C LEU A 203 -5.33 -4.81 -10.67
N GLY A 204 -4.10 -4.74 -11.18
CA GLY A 204 -2.90 -4.63 -10.35
C GLY A 204 -2.90 -3.34 -9.51
N GLN A 205 -3.17 -2.21 -10.16
CA GLN A 205 -3.25 -0.91 -9.48
C GLN A 205 -4.45 -0.82 -8.52
N LEU A 206 -5.63 -1.33 -8.92
CA LEU A 206 -6.79 -1.41 -8.03
C LEU A 206 -6.49 -2.27 -6.80
N GLY A 207 -5.77 -3.39 -6.98
CA GLY A 207 -5.34 -4.25 -5.88
C GLY A 207 -4.41 -3.54 -4.89
N HIS A 208 -3.50 -2.70 -5.37
CA HIS A 208 -2.63 -1.86 -4.52
C HIS A 208 -3.44 -0.85 -3.70
N GLU A 209 -4.32 -0.09 -4.34
CA GLU A 209 -5.17 0.89 -3.64
C GLU A 209 -6.12 0.21 -2.64
N TYR A 210 -6.62 -0.98 -3.00
CA TYR A 210 -7.40 -1.80 -2.07
C TYR A 210 -6.53 -2.30 -0.90
N GLY A 211 -5.23 -2.51 -1.10
CA GLY A 211 -4.26 -2.78 -0.04
C GLY A 211 -4.25 -1.66 1.03
N HIS A 212 -4.30 -0.40 0.61
CA HIS A 212 -4.46 0.72 1.53
C HIS A 212 -5.82 0.73 2.24
N HIS A 213 -6.89 0.27 1.57
CA HIS A 213 -8.18 0.09 2.21
C HIS A 213 -8.14 -0.95 3.33
N ILE A 214 -7.44 -2.08 3.12
CA ILE A 214 -7.20 -3.09 4.15
C ILE A 214 -6.44 -2.50 5.34
N GLN A 215 -5.39 -1.73 5.10
CA GLN A 215 -4.63 -1.04 6.15
C GLN A 215 -5.50 -0.03 6.92
N TRP A 216 -6.39 0.67 6.24
CA TRP A 216 -7.29 1.63 6.87
C TRP A 216 -8.33 0.95 7.74
N LEU A 217 -9.03 -0.06 7.22
CA LEU A 217 -10.04 -0.84 7.96
C LEU A 217 -9.46 -1.51 9.21
N SER A 218 -8.25 -2.08 9.07
CA SER A 218 -7.58 -2.76 10.16
C SER A 218 -7.03 -1.80 11.22
N GLY A 219 -6.78 -0.52 10.88
CA GLY A 219 -6.15 0.48 11.75
C GLY A 219 -4.63 0.62 11.53
N MET A 220 -4.01 -0.22 10.69
CA MET A 220 -2.58 -0.15 10.42
C MET A 220 -2.17 1.15 9.75
N LEU A 221 -3.01 1.70 8.83
CA LEU A 221 -2.71 2.98 8.18
C LEU A 221 -2.54 4.10 9.20
N LYS A 222 -3.46 4.20 10.17
CA LYS A 222 -3.37 5.18 11.25
C LYS A 222 -2.18 4.93 12.17
N ALA A 223 -1.85 3.67 12.45
CA ALA A 223 -0.67 3.34 13.24
C ALA A 223 0.63 3.75 12.52
N ALA A 224 0.70 3.56 11.20
CA ALA A 224 1.82 4.00 10.37
C ALA A 224 1.97 5.52 10.36
N ASP A 225 0.88 6.26 10.18
CA ASP A 225 0.88 7.73 10.22
C ASP A 225 1.37 8.25 11.58
N ASN A 226 0.93 7.64 12.68
CA ASN A 226 1.39 8.00 14.02
C ASN A 226 2.90 7.73 14.17
N ALA A 227 3.37 6.54 13.74
CA ALA A 227 4.79 6.20 13.80
C ALA A 227 5.67 7.14 12.96
N GLN A 228 5.19 7.58 11.78
CA GLN A 228 5.88 8.58 10.95
C GLN A 228 5.93 9.95 11.64
N TYR A 229 4.83 10.36 12.27
CA TYR A 229 4.79 11.60 13.05
C TYR A 229 5.79 11.56 14.22
N ASP A 230 5.81 10.47 14.98
CA ASP A 230 6.73 10.25 16.11
C ASP A 230 8.20 10.19 15.66
N ALA A 231 8.46 9.76 14.42
CA ALA A 231 9.78 9.76 13.79
C ALA A 231 10.24 11.14 13.27
N GLY A 232 9.48 12.19 13.55
CA GLY A 232 9.80 13.57 13.14
C GLY A 232 9.28 13.97 11.77
N GLY A 233 8.41 13.16 11.16
CA GLY A 233 7.76 13.45 9.88
C GLY A 233 8.08 12.43 8.79
N TRP A 234 7.32 12.50 7.71
CA TRP A 234 7.38 11.56 6.58
C TRP A 234 8.67 11.67 5.76
N ASP A 235 9.34 12.83 5.76
CA ASP A 235 10.55 13.14 4.99
C ASP A 235 11.85 12.80 5.73
N THR A 236 11.76 12.39 6.99
CA THR A 236 12.92 11.89 7.73
C THR A 236 13.33 10.50 7.20
N ARG A 237 14.58 10.10 7.44
CA ARG A 237 15.07 8.76 7.06
C ARG A 237 14.16 7.64 7.60
N THR A 238 13.79 7.72 8.87
CA THR A 238 12.90 6.76 9.51
C THR A 238 11.48 6.87 8.96
N GLY A 239 10.98 8.08 8.74
CA GLY A 239 9.67 8.31 8.15
C GLY A 239 9.54 7.74 6.75
N LEU A 240 10.55 7.90 5.90
CA LEU A 240 10.62 7.30 4.56
C LEU A 240 10.66 5.77 4.62
N GLU A 241 11.40 5.17 5.56
CA GLU A 241 11.39 3.71 5.74
C GLU A 241 10.00 3.22 6.16
N LEU A 242 9.35 3.87 7.11
CA LEU A 242 7.98 3.54 7.52
C LEU A 242 6.99 3.67 6.36
N ASN A 243 7.18 4.68 5.50
CA ASN A 243 6.36 4.82 4.29
C ASN A 243 6.57 3.64 3.33
N ARG A 244 7.81 3.28 3.03
CA ARG A 244 8.11 2.11 2.18
C ARG A 244 7.49 0.83 2.74
N ARG A 245 7.54 0.60 4.06
CA ARG A 245 6.89 -0.55 4.70
C ARG A 245 5.38 -0.55 4.47
N LYS A 246 4.74 0.60 4.57
CA LYS A 246 3.31 0.81 4.30
C LYS A 246 2.98 0.52 2.83
N GLU A 247 3.73 1.11 1.90
CA GLU A 247 3.49 0.96 0.46
C GLU A 247 3.74 -0.48 -0.03
N LEU A 248 4.87 -1.09 0.37
CA LEU A 248 5.19 -2.47 0.02
C LEU A 248 4.21 -3.49 0.64
N GLN A 249 3.63 -3.17 1.80
CA GLN A 249 2.54 -3.98 2.35
C GLN A 249 1.27 -3.88 1.50
N ALA A 250 0.89 -2.68 1.05
CA ALA A 250 -0.23 -2.49 0.14
C ALA A 250 0.01 -3.24 -1.19
N THR A 251 1.24 -3.17 -1.71
CA THR A 251 1.68 -3.95 -2.88
C THR A 251 1.54 -5.47 -2.66
N CYS A 252 1.95 -5.98 -1.49
CA CYS A 252 1.81 -7.39 -1.15
C CYS A 252 0.34 -7.82 -1.03
N PHE A 253 -0.51 -7.01 -0.42
CA PHE A 253 -1.95 -7.24 -0.39
C PHE A 253 -2.59 -7.19 -1.78
N GLY A 254 -2.07 -6.32 -2.67
CA GLY A 254 -2.42 -6.32 -4.09
C GLY A 254 -2.10 -7.67 -4.76
N GLY A 255 -0.93 -8.24 -4.48
CA GLY A 255 -0.57 -9.59 -4.92
C GLY A 255 -1.53 -10.65 -4.39
N MET A 256 -1.91 -10.61 -3.10
CA MET A 256 -2.93 -11.48 -2.52
C MET A 256 -4.30 -11.31 -3.16
N THR A 257 -4.65 -10.11 -3.61
CA THR A 257 -5.88 -9.85 -4.35
C THR A 257 -5.88 -10.54 -5.72
N LEU A 258 -4.73 -10.56 -6.41
CA LEU A 258 -4.60 -11.23 -7.70
C LEU A 258 -4.54 -12.77 -7.60
N ALA A 259 -4.20 -13.34 -6.44
CA ALA A 259 -4.05 -14.77 -6.25
C ALA A 259 -5.34 -15.57 -6.52
N PRO A 260 -6.51 -15.28 -5.92
CA PRO A 260 -7.74 -15.99 -6.22
C PRO A 260 -8.24 -15.76 -7.65
N LEU A 261 -7.94 -14.62 -8.25
CA LEU A 261 -8.31 -14.34 -9.65
C LEU A 261 -7.63 -15.32 -10.61
N SER A 262 -6.42 -15.79 -10.28
CA SER A 262 -5.70 -16.78 -11.09
C SER A 262 -6.30 -18.19 -11.07
N HIS A 263 -7.27 -18.46 -10.21
CA HIS A 263 -7.97 -19.75 -10.10
C HIS A 263 -9.22 -19.84 -11.00
N GLY A 264 -9.28 -19.06 -12.06
CA GLY A 264 -10.31 -19.14 -13.08
C GLY A 264 -11.45 -18.10 -12.93
N ALA A 265 -11.33 -17.18 -12.00
CA ALA A 265 -12.29 -16.08 -11.87
C ALA A 265 -12.25 -15.11 -13.06
N ILE A 266 -11.05 -14.88 -13.62
CA ILE A 266 -10.79 -14.12 -14.86
C ILE A 266 -9.75 -14.84 -15.72
N PRO A 267 -9.55 -14.45 -17.00
CA PRO A 267 -8.50 -15.02 -17.85
C PRO A 267 -7.11 -14.87 -17.23
N LEU A 268 -6.31 -15.92 -17.27
CA LEU A 268 -5.00 -15.98 -16.62
C LEU A 268 -3.99 -14.99 -17.23
N ASP A 269 -4.09 -14.69 -18.51
CA ASP A 269 -3.27 -13.67 -19.19
C ASP A 269 -3.51 -12.28 -18.56
N VAL A 270 -4.75 -11.94 -18.26
CA VAL A 270 -5.09 -10.68 -17.55
C VAL A 270 -4.47 -10.64 -16.14
N VAL A 271 -4.48 -11.75 -15.40
CA VAL A 271 -3.81 -11.82 -14.09
C VAL A 271 -2.30 -11.63 -14.24
N ASN A 272 -1.70 -12.33 -15.21
CA ASN A 272 -0.25 -12.25 -15.46
C ASN A 272 0.18 -10.84 -15.88
N GLU A 273 -0.62 -10.15 -16.70
CA GLU A 273 -0.42 -8.75 -17.04
C GLU A 273 -0.46 -7.85 -15.79
N GLY A 274 -1.43 -8.08 -14.90
CA GLY A 274 -1.55 -7.35 -13.64
C GLY A 274 -0.36 -7.56 -12.71
N LEU A 275 0.12 -8.79 -12.59
CA LEU A 275 1.32 -9.13 -11.82
C LEU A 275 2.57 -8.49 -12.44
N SER A 276 2.69 -8.54 -13.78
CA SER A 276 3.81 -7.92 -14.50
C SER A 276 3.85 -6.41 -14.29
N ASP A 277 2.71 -5.72 -14.48
CA ASP A 277 2.62 -4.28 -14.25
C ASP A 277 2.95 -3.94 -12.79
N ALA A 278 2.30 -4.58 -11.83
CA ALA A 278 2.53 -4.33 -10.41
C ALA A 278 3.99 -4.58 -10.00
N SER A 279 4.67 -5.60 -10.57
CA SER A 279 6.07 -5.90 -10.28
C SER A 279 7.05 -4.86 -10.81
N ASN A 280 6.69 -4.11 -11.84
CA ASN A 280 7.53 -3.08 -12.45
C ASN A 280 7.31 -1.67 -11.86
N ARG A 281 6.53 -1.58 -10.80
CA ARG A 281 6.32 -0.34 -10.03
C ARG A 281 7.41 -0.16 -8.96
N GLY A 282 7.29 0.87 -8.16
CA GLY A 282 8.26 1.25 -7.13
C GLY A 282 8.86 2.63 -7.42
N ASP A 283 9.89 3.00 -6.67
CA ASP A 283 10.42 4.36 -6.66
C ASP A 283 11.01 4.83 -7.99
N GLY A 284 11.57 3.92 -8.78
CA GLY A 284 12.30 4.30 -9.99
C GLY A 284 13.39 5.32 -9.66
N SER A 285 13.33 6.51 -10.30
CA SER A 285 14.26 7.63 -10.06
C SER A 285 13.68 8.74 -9.16
N ARG A 286 12.54 8.49 -8.54
CA ARG A 286 11.80 9.48 -7.72
C ARG A 286 12.20 9.41 -6.25
N THR A 287 11.43 10.10 -5.38
CA THR A 287 11.57 10.00 -3.92
C THR A 287 11.48 8.55 -3.48
N PRO A 288 12.40 8.06 -2.63
CA PRO A 288 12.46 6.65 -2.23
C PRO A 288 11.41 6.35 -1.14
N ASP A 289 10.14 6.44 -1.49
CA ASP A 289 9.00 6.33 -0.58
C ASP A 289 8.11 5.08 -0.81
N HIS A 290 8.26 4.38 -1.95
CA HIS A 290 7.52 3.15 -2.27
C HIS A 290 8.40 1.89 -2.27
N GLY A 291 9.71 2.03 -2.05
CA GLY A 291 10.69 0.96 -2.17
C GLY A 291 11.16 0.73 -3.61
N SER A 292 12.34 0.16 -3.74
CA SER A 292 12.92 -0.13 -5.05
C SER A 292 11.99 -1.02 -5.90
N THR A 293 12.06 -0.89 -7.22
CA THR A 293 11.30 -1.75 -8.15
C THR A 293 11.53 -3.23 -7.88
N GLU A 294 12.76 -3.62 -7.49
CA GLU A 294 13.08 -5.00 -7.15
C GLU A 294 12.33 -5.45 -5.88
N ASN A 295 12.33 -4.66 -4.81
CA ASN A 295 11.61 -4.96 -3.58
C ASN A 295 10.10 -4.98 -3.82
N ASN A 296 9.58 -4.00 -4.56
CA ASN A 296 8.17 -3.96 -4.95
C ASN A 296 7.75 -5.22 -5.71
N GLY A 297 8.53 -5.64 -6.73
CA GLY A 297 8.29 -6.88 -7.47
C GLY A 297 8.36 -8.11 -6.58
N ARG A 298 9.30 -8.18 -5.64
CA ARG A 298 9.36 -9.30 -4.67
C ARG A 298 8.12 -9.35 -3.78
N TRP A 299 7.66 -8.23 -3.26
CA TRP A 299 6.50 -8.20 -2.37
C TRP A 299 5.20 -8.54 -3.07
N VAL A 300 4.94 -8.03 -4.28
CA VAL A 300 3.73 -8.41 -5.03
C VAL A 300 3.70 -9.90 -5.34
N MET A 301 4.83 -10.45 -5.82
CA MET A 301 4.95 -11.87 -6.13
C MET A 301 4.88 -12.76 -4.88
N HIS A 302 5.41 -12.28 -3.75
CA HIS A 302 5.30 -12.99 -2.48
C HIS A 302 3.84 -13.06 -2.02
N GLY A 303 3.11 -11.95 -2.04
CA GLY A 303 1.68 -11.91 -1.73
C GLY A 303 0.86 -12.83 -2.62
N HIS A 304 1.09 -12.78 -3.94
CA HIS A 304 0.41 -13.65 -4.90
C HIS A 304 0.67 -15.15 -4.65
N LYS A 305 1.94 -15.54 -4.48
CA LYS A 305 2.33 -16.95 -4.34
C LYS A 305 1.89 -17.56 -3.01
N THR A 306 1.99 -16.80 -1.93
CA THR A 306 1.69 -17.31 -0.59
C THR A 306 0.21 -17.19 -0.25
N ASN A 307 -0.43 -16.15 -0.73
CA ASN A 307 -1.80 -15.78 -0.36
C ASN A 307 -2.03 -15.85 1.17
N ARG A 308 -1.13 -15.22 1.95
CA ARG A 308 -1.19 -15.21 3.41
C ARG A 308 -0.92 -13.82 3.96
N THR A 309 -1.78 -13.35 4.86
CA THR A 309 -1.65 -12.01 5.46
C THR A 309 -0.36 -11.86 6.26
N ASN A 310 0.07 -12.90 6.98
CA ASN A 310 1.33 -12.89 7.73
C ASN A 310 2.57 -12.79 6.82
N ALA A 311 2.47 -13.27 5.58
CA ALA A 311 3.53 -13.11 4.58
C ALA A 311 3.69 -11.65 4.13
N CYS A 312 2.66 -10.81 4.26
CA CYS A 312 2.69 -9.38 3.95
C CYS A 312 3.07 -8.49 5.16
N ASN A 313 3.70 -9.06 6.19
CA ASN A 313 4.15 -8.29 7.34
C ASN A 313 5.47 -7.56 7.09
N THR A 314 5.43 -6.50 6.29
CA THR A 314 6.60 -5.66 5.97
C THR A 314 7.18 -4.95 7.19
N TRP A 315 6.40 -4.81 8.27
CA TRP A 315 6.82 -4.17 9.50
C TRP A 315 7.89 -4.97 10.25
N MET A 316 7.91 -6.29 10.06
CA MET A 316 8.90 -7.20 10.66
C MET A 316 9.99 -7.63 9.67
N ALA A 317 9.93 -7.15 8.43
CA ALA A 317 10.95 -7.43 7.42
C ALA A 317 12.26 -6.70 7.71
N ASN A 318 13.40 -7.21 7.20
CA ASN A 318 14.67 -6.50 7.29
C ASN A 318 14.62 -5.19 6.50
N ALA A 319 15.42 -4.21 6.90
CA ALA A 319 15.47 -2.91 6.23
C ALA A 319 15.84 -3.03 4.72
N ALA A 320 16.70 -3.96 4.37
CA ALA A 320 17.08 -4.22 2.98
C ALA A 320 15.90 -4.72 2.12
N ASP A 321 14.94 -5.43 2.70
CA ASP A 321 13.78 -5.97 1.99
C ASP A 321 12.68 -4.91 1.77
N VAL A 322 12.86 -3.73 2.35
CA VAL A 322 11.93 -2.59 2.21
C VAL A 322 12.64 -1.30 1.73
N ALA A 323 13.90 -1.42 1.27
CA ALA A 323 14.70 -0.30 0.76
C ALA A 323 14.34 0.05 -0.70
#